data_1f7a723a94ab6e2cd35650c120d717a9
#
_entry.id   1f7a723a94ab6e2cd35650c120d717a9
#
_cell.length_a   1.000
_cell.length_b   1.000
_cell.length_c   1.000
_cell.angle_alpha   90.00
_cell.angle_beta   90.00
_cell.angle_gamma   90.00
#
_symmetry.space_group_name_H-M   'P 1'
#
loop_
_entity.id
_entity.type
_entity.pdbx_description
1 polymer ?
#
loop_
_entity_poly.entity_id
_entity_poly.type
_entity_poly.pdbx_seq_one_letter_code
_entity_poly.pdbx_strand_id
1 'polypeptide(L)'
;MNTEKKHSEYEELMQYLEEAQAYETALILFEWDEETLAPEEAGSRTARIQGVLSSSYQRIMMSERVKELVDKCLQELTGKEGSAQDEADGSEKITLETPDMELTEDGIRYAILKSAKRTIEEISCIPPEEYRAYQELISKSTRIWTKARKEND
;
A
#
# COMPACT_ATOMS: atom_id res chain seq x y z
N MET A 1 -29.45 -15.83 -0.96
CA MET A 1 -28.22 -16.57 -0.57
C MET A 1 -26.92 -15.99 -1.13
N ASN A 2 -26.96 -15.19 -2.20
CA ASN A 2 -25.74 -14.64 -2.83
C ASN A 2 -25.24 -13.32 -2.22
N THR A 3 -26.12 -12.51 -1.68
CA THR A 3 -25.81 -11.15 -1.18
C THR A 3 -25.08 -11.17 0.17
N GLU A 4 -25.45 -12.07 1.09
CA GLU A 4 -24.78 -12.21 2.39
C GLU A 4 -23.35 -12.72 2.27
N LYS A 5 -23.08 -13.63 1.31
CA LYS A 5 -21.73 -14.12 1.06
C LYS A 5 -20.81 -13.06 0.45
N LYS A 6 -21.36 -12.19 -0.37
CA LYS A 6 -20.65 -11.08 -1.01
C LYS A 6 -20.22 -10.00 -0.02
N HIS A 7 -21.12 -9.66 0.91
CA HIS A 7 -20.82 -8.70 1.97
C HIS A 7 -19.69 -9.22 2.88
N SER A 8 -19.69 -10.53 3.17
CA SER A 8 -18.68 -11.19 3.98
C SER A 8 -17.26 -11.16 3.34
N GLU A 9 -17.14 -11.33 2.00
CA GLU A 9 -15.82 -11.33 1.33
C GLU A 9 -15.20 -9.92 1.29
N TYR A 10 -16.00 -8.88 1.05
CA TYR A 10 -15.53 -7.50 1.13
C TYR A 10 -15.15 -7.10 2.56
N GLU A 11 -15.95 -7.48 3.55
CA GLU A 11 -15.63 -7.22 4.97
C GLU A 11 -14.35 -7.92 5.40
N GLU A 12 -14.15 -9.17 4.98
CA GLU A 12 -12.90 -9.89 5.22
C GLU A 12 -11.71 -9.16 4.60
N LEU A 13 -11.84 -8.69 3.36
CA LEU A 13 -10.78 -7.91 2.70
C LEU A 13 -10.47 -6.62 3.47
N MET A 14 -11.51 -5.90 3.91
CA MET A 14 -11.32 -4.66 4.67
C MET A 14 -10.53 -4.88 5.96
N GLN A 15 -10.72 -6.01 6.65
CA GLN A 15 -9.92 -6.34 7.84
C GLN A 15 -8.44 -6.49 7.52
N TYR A 16 -8.09 -7.13 6.40
CA TYR A 16 -6.69 -7.22 5.95
C TYR A 16 -6.12 -5.87 5.56
N LEU A 17 -6.89 -5.04 4.86
CA LEU A 17 -6.44 -3.70 4.47
C LEU A 17 -6.28 -2.77 5.67
N GLU A 18 -7.16 -2.84 6.66
CA GLU A 18 -7.03 -2.09 7.91
C GLU A 18 -5.78 -2.51 8.70
N GLU A 19 -5.50 -3.82 8.78
CA GLU A 19 -4.28 -4.31 9.42
C GLU A 19 -3.04 -3.81 8.65
N ALA A 20 -3.02 -3.90 7.33
CA ALA A 20 -1.93 -3.40 6.51
C ALA A 20 -1.72 -1.89 6.71
N GLN A 21 -2.81 -1.11 6.70
CA GLN A 21 -2.76 0.33 6.93
C GLN A 21 -2.22 0.70 8.31
N ALA A 22 -2.48 -0.10 9.34
CA ALA A 22 -1.92 0.12 10.67
C ALA A 22 -0.38 -0.01 10.66
N TYR A 23 0.18 -0.98 9.94
CA TYR A 23 1.63 -1.11 9.76
C TYR A 23 2.22 0.07 8.96
N GLU A 24 1.56 0.47 7.88
CA GLU A 24 1.99 1.61 7.05
C GLU A 24 1.97 2.91 7.86
N THR A 25 0.90 3.15 8.63
CA THR A 25 0.80 4.31 9.51
C THR A 25 1.93 4.34 10.54
N ALA A 26 2.26 3.18 11.14
CA ALA A 26 3.36 3.09 12.08
C ALA A 26 4.72 3.39 11.40
N LEU A 27 4.93 2.93 10.17
CA LEU A 27 6.14 3.24 9.39
C LEU A 27 6.28 4.75 9.15
N ILE A 28 5.21 5.41 8.72
CA ILE A 28 5.18 6.87 8.49
C ILE A 28 5.52 7.63 9.78
N LEU A 29 4.99 7.19 10.93
CA LEU A 29 5.29 7.81 12.23
C LEU A 29 6.77 7.65 12.61
N PHE A 30 7.38 6.49 12.35
CA PHE A 30 8.81 6.28 12.59
C PHE A 30 9.67 7.13 11.65
N GLU A 31 9.31 7.25 10.37
CA GLU A 31 10.00 8.13 9.42
C GLU A 31 9.94 9.59 9.87
N TRP A 32 8.76 10.04 10.29
CA TRP A 32 8.59 11.39 10.81
C TRP A 32 9.41 11.64 12.09
N ASP A 33 9.45 10.69 13.01
CA ASP A 33 10.27 10.78 14.23
C ASP A 33 11.76 10.84 13.90
N GLU A 34 12.25 10.01 12.98
CA GLU A 34 13.65 10.03 12.51
C GLU A 34 14.07 11.38 11.92
N GLU A 35 13.18 12.03 11.18
CA GLU A 35 13.45 13.33 10.56
C GLU A 35 13.39 14.50 11.54
N THR A 36 12.73 14.35 12.68
CA THR A 36 12.42 15.47 13.58
C THR A 36 13.03 15.36 14.97
N LEU A 37 12.76 14.30 15.71
CA LEU A 37 13.00 14.23 17.15
C LEU A 37 13.92 13.08 17.56
N ALA A 38 14.08 12.04 16.75
CA ALA A 38 14.83 10.87 17.14
C ALA A 38 16.32 11.17 17.40
N PRO A 39 16.88 10.73 18.54
CA PRO A 39 18.31 10.85 18.78
C PRO A 39 19.09 9.94 17.83
N GLU A 40 20.32 10.36 17.47
CA GLU A 40 21.17 9.63 16.50
C GLU A 40 21.42 8.17 16.92
N GLU A 41 21.50 7.90 18.22
CA GLU A 41 21.73 6.57 18.77
C GLU A 41 20.54 5.61 18.58
N ALA A 42 19.31 6.14 18.44
CA ALA A 42 18.10 5.33 18.27
C ALA A 42 18.05 4.64 16.90
N GLY A 43 18.75 5.17 15.94
CA GLY A 43 18.57 4.82 14.53
C GLY A 43 18.74 3.36 14.16
N SER A 44 19.66 2.60 14.77
CA SER A 44 19.81 1.17 14.46
C SER A 44 18.62 0.33 15.00
N ARG A 45 18.05 0.77 16.12
CA ARG A 45 16.87 0.13 16.70
C ARG A 45 15.62 0.44 15.87
N THR A 46 15.46 1.69 15.47
CA THR A 46 14.34 2.14 14.62
C THR A 46 14.35 1.41 13.29
N ALA A 47 15.49 1.33 12.61
CA ALA A 47 15.60 0.58 11.35
C ALA A 47 15.20 -0.90 11.47
N ARG A 48 15.50 -1.55 12.60
CA ARG A 48 15.07 -2.92 12.85
C ARG A 48 13.55 -3.01 13.00
N ILE A 49 12.93 -2.07 13.72
CA ILE A 49 11.47 -2.01 13.92
C ILE A 49 10.79 -1.78 12.57
N GLN A 50 11.26 -0.80 11.81
CA GLN A 50 10.74 -0.52 10.47
C GLN A 50 10.84 -1.74 9.56
N GLY A 51 11.95 -2.49 9.59
CA GLY A 51 12.09 -3.73 8.83
C GLY A 51 11.05 -4.81 9.22
N VAL A 52 10.70 -4.93 10.49
CA VAL A 52 9.66 -5.86 10.95
C VAL A 52 8.27 -5.40 10.49
N LEU A 53 7.95 -4.13 10.65
CA LEU A 53 6.67 -3.56 10.24
C LEU A 53 6.48 -3.68 8.72
N SER A 54 7.49 -3.31 7.95
CA SER A 54 7.51 -3.39 6.49
C SER A 54 7.33 -4.83 5.99
N SER A 55 8.00 -5.80 6.62
CA SER A 55 7.83 -7.21 6.29
C SER A 55 6.41 -7.72 6.62
N SER A 56 5.80 -7.22 7.71
CA SER A 56 4.44 -7.58 8.08
C SER A 56 3.41 -7.01 7.10
N TYR A 57 3.57 -5.75 6.71
CA TYR A 57 2.79 -5.11 5.66
C TYR A 57 2.85 -5.90 4.35
N GLN A 58 4.06 -6.18 3.86
CA GLN A 58 4.26 -6.94 2.64
C GLN A 58 3.61 -8.32 2.71
N ARG A 59 3.76 -9.04 3.81
CA ARG A 59 3.17 -10.37 4.00
C ARG A 59 1.66 -10.36 3.86
N ILE A 60 0.98 -9.33 4.38
CA ILE A 60 -0.47 -9.17 4.25
C ILE A 60 -0.83 -8.89 2.80
N MET A 61 -0.26 -7.84 2.22
CA MET A 61 -0.59 -7.39 0.87
C MET A 61 -0.28 -8.45 -0.20
N MET A 62 0.77 -9.25 -0.01
CA MET A 62 1.19 -10.30 -0.93
C MET A 62 0.55 -11.66 -0.65
N SER A 63 -0.32 -11.77 0.36
CA SER A 63 -1.00 -13.05 0.62
C SER A 63 -1.94 -13.41 -0.53
N GLU A 64 -1.96 -14.69 -0.91
CA GLU A 64 -2.84 -15.18 -1.97
C GLU A 64 -4.32 -14.88 -1.66
N ARG A 65 -4.68 -14.91 -0.37
CA ARG A 65 -6.04 -14.61 0.05
C ARG A 65 -6.45 -13.16 -0.25
N VAL A 66 -5.58 -12.18 0.03
CA VAL A 66 -5.85 -10.77 -0.27
C VAL A 66 -5.95 -10.55 -1.78
N LYS A 67 -5.05 -11.14 -2.57
CA LYS A 67 -5.09 -11.08 -4.04
C LYS A 67 -6.41 -11.63 -4.59
N GLU A 68 -6.81 -12.82 -4.14
CA GLU A 68 -8.09 -13.44 -4.53
C GLU A 68 -9.30 -12.57 -4.18
N LEU A 69 -9.31 -11.99 -2.98
CA LEU A 69 -10.41 -11.13 -2.52
C LEU A 69 -10.49 -9.84 -3.33
N VAL A 70 -9.35 -9.19 -3.61
CA VAL A 70 -9.30 -7.98 -4.45
C VAL A 70 -9.83 -8.28 -5.84
N ASP A 71 -9.36 -9.35 -6.49
CA ASP A 71 -9.82 -9.69 -7.85
C ASP A 71 -11.31 -10.06 -7.88
N LYS A 72 -11.80 -10.82 -6.92
CA LYS A 72 -13.23 -11.17 -6.82
C LYS A 72 -14.11 -9.94 -6.60
N CYS A 73 -13.75 -9.08 -5.65
CA CYS A 73 -14.53 -7.88 -5.36
C CYS A 73 -14.53 -6.91 -6.56
N LEU A 74 -13.41 -6.78 -7.28
CA LEU A 74 -13.35 -5.98 -8.51
C LEU A 74 -14.25 -6.57 -9.61
N GLN A 75 -14.18 -7.87 -9.86
CA GLN A 75 -15.04 -8.54 -10.84
C GLN A 75 -16.53 -8.38 -10.50
N GLU A 76 -16.90 -8.40 -9.24
CA GLU A 76 -18.28 -8.21 -8.81
C GLU A 76 -18.79 -6.79 -9.05
N LEU A 77 -17.94 -5.78 -8.88
CA LEU A 77 -18.30 -4.39 -9.14
C LEU A 77 -18.35 -4.10 -10.66
N THR A 78 -17.34 -4.55 -11.40
CA THR A 78 -17.27 -4.33 -12.85
C THR A 78 -18.24 -5.21 -13.64
N GLY A 79 -18.57 -6.40 -13.17
CA GLY A 79 -19.58 -7.28 -13.77
C GLY A 79 -21.02 -6.77 -13.65
N LYS A 80 -21.27 -5.76 -12.81
CA LYS A 80 -22.57 -5.06 -12.73
C LYS A 80 -22.69 -3.91 -13.76
N GLU A 81 -21.55 -3.38 -14.23
CA GLU A 81 -21.51 -2.35 -15.28
C GLU A 81 -21.13 -3.04 -16.59
N GLY A 82 -22.13 -3.24 -17.45
CA GLY A 82 -21.94 -3.77 -18.79
C GLY A 82 -21.04 -2.82 -19.61
N SER A 83 -19.91 -3.35 -20.09
CA SER A 83 -19.06 -2.84 -21.17
C SER A 83 -18.51 -1.41 -21.02
N ALA A 84 -17.35 -1.28 -20.41
CA ALA A 84 -16.36 -0.28 -20.82
C ALA A 84 -15.04 -1.02 -21.06
N GLN A 85 -14.54 -0.86 -22.28
CA GLN A 85 -13.31 -1.48 -22.78
C GLN A 85 -12.11 -0.97 -21.97
N ASP A 86 -11.43 -1.87 -21.26
CA ASP A 86 -10.09 -1.63 -20.75
C ASP A 86 -9.10 -1.78 -21.91
N GLU A 87 -8.71 -0.67 -22.53
CA GLU A 87 -7.48 -0.62 -23.30
C GLU A 87 -6.32 -0.36 -22.34
N ALA A 88 -5.46 -1.37 -22.24
CA ALA A 88 -4.19 -1.28 -21.55
C ALA A 88 -3.24 -0.33 -22.30
N ASP A 89 -3.01 0.87 -21.79
CA ASP A 89 -1.81 1.64 -22.10
C ASP A 89 -1.17 2.16 -20.81
N GLY A 90 0.06 1.69 -20.59
CA GLY A 90 0.86 1.99 -19.41
C GLY A 90 1.49 3.38 -19.48
N SER A 91 0.73 4.44 -19.42
CA SER A 91 1.24 5.80 -19.18
C SER A 91 0.10 6.77 -18.86
N GLU A 92 -0.61 6.56 -17.77
CA GLU A 92 -1.55 7.56 -17.33
C GLU A 92 -0.88 8.55 -16.36
N LYS A 93 -0.56 9.72 -16.91
CA LYS A 93 -0.39 10.93 -16.12
C LYS A 93 -1.58 11.05 -15.18
N ILE A 94 -1.30 11.12 -13.88
CA ILE A 94 -2.28 11.52 -12.87
C ILE A 94 -2.62 12.99 -13.15
N THR A 95 -3.55 13.24 -14.07
CA THR A 95 -4.27 14.50 -14.11
C THR A 95 -5.37 14.40 -13.08
N LEU A 96 -5.36 15.31 -12.12
CA LEU A 96 -6.37 15.47 -11.06
C LEU A 96 -7.70 16.04 -11.64
N GLU A 97 -8.05 15.67 -12.84
CA GLU A 97 -9.35 15.93 -13.46
C GLU A 97 -10.15 14.63 -13.40
N THR A 98 -10.64 14.33 -12.20
CA THR A 98 -11.73 13.37 -12.08
C THR A 98 -12.97 14.04 -12.68
N PRO A 99 -13.57 13.50 -13.75
CA PRO A 99 -14.95 13.87 -14.08
C PRO A 99 -15.79 13.59 -12.84
N ASP A 100 -16.85 14.36 -12.62
CA ASP A 100 -17.80 14.25 -11.51
C ASP A 100 -18.23 12.79 -11.26
N MET A 101 -17.34 12.04 -10.60
CA MET A 101 -17.68 10.73 -10.07
C MET A 101 -18.46 11.02 -8.80
N GLU A 102 -19.79 10.98 -8.89
CA GLU A 102 -20.63 10.97 -7.71
C GLU A 102 -19.99 10.02 -6.71
N LEU A 103 -19.73 10.49 -5.50
CA LEU A 103 -19.20 9.70 -4.38
C LEU A 103 -20.26 8.68 -3.95
N THR A 104 -20.53 7.74 -4.84
CA THR A 104 -21.39 6.59 -4.56
C THR A 104 -20.59 5.59 -3.74
N GLU A 105 -21.27 4.81 -2.92
CA GLU A 105 -20.63 3.77 -2.12
C GLU A 105 -19.85 2.77 -3.00
N ASP A 106 -20.39 2.40 -4.16
CA ASP A 106 -19.73 1.51 -5.11
C ASP A 106 -18.49 2.18 -5.77
N GLY A 107 -18.54 3.49 -6.03
CA GLY A 107 -17.39 4.26 -6.52
C GLY A 107 -16.24 4.31 -5.52
N ILE A 108 -16.53 4.50 -4.24
CA ILE A 108 -15.53 4.47 -3.17
C ILE A 108 -14.91 3.07 -3.04
N ARG A 109 -15.74 2.02 -3.04
CA ARG A 109 -15.27 0.62 -3.02
C ARG A 109 -14.36 0.32 -4.21
N TYR A 110 -14.74 0.73 -5.40
CA TYR A 110 -13.94 0.54 -6.60
C TYR A 110 -12.57 1.24 -6.48
N ALA A 111 -12.53 2.49 -6.01
CA ALA A 111 -11.29 3.22 -5.81
C ALA A 111 -10.35 2.54 -4.80
N ILE A 112 -10.89 2.04 -3.68
CA ILE A 112 -10.14 1.29 -2.67
C ILE A 112 -9.55 0.01 -3.28
N LEU A 113 -10.35 -0.76 -4.00
CA LEU A 113 -9.93 -2.02 -4.61
C LEU A 113 -8.89 -1.80 -5.72
N LYS A 114 -9.07 -0.79 -6.55
CA LYS A 114 -8.11 -0.41 -7.60
C LYS A 114 -6.78 0.02 -6.99
N SER A 115 -6.80 0.81 -5.92
CA SER A 115 -5.60 1.20 -5.18
C SER A 115 -4.89 0.00 -4.56
N ALA A 116 -5.63 -0.90 -3.91
CA ALA A 116 -5.06 -2.12 -3.33
C ALA A 116 -4.43 -3.02 -4.40
N LYS A 117 -5.09 -3.20 -5.55
CA LYS A 117 -4.55 -3.98 -6.68
C LYS A 117 -3.25 -3.38 -7.20
N ARG A 118 -3.22 -2.07 -7.42
CA ARG A 118 -2.01 -1.35 -7.86
C ARG A 118 -0.86 -1.53 -6.86
N THR A 119 -1.13 -1.38 -5.56
CA THR A 119 -0.11 -1.59 -4.52
C THR A 119 0.44 -3.02 -4.54
N ILE A 120 -0.43 -4.03 -4.70
CA ILE A 120 -0.02 -5.43 -4.83
C ILE A 120 0.88 -5.62 -6.06
N GLU A 121 0.53 -5.05 -7.19
CA GLU A 121 1.32 -5.13 -8.43
C GLU A 121 2.69 -4.46 -8.26
N GLU A 122 2.75 -3.26 -7.69
CA GLU A 122 3.99 -2.54 -7.42
C GLU A 122 4.92 -3.32 -6.48
N ILE A 123 4.39 -3.86 -5.38
CA ILE A 123 5.17 -4.66 -4.43
C ILE A 123 5.63 -5.99 -5.06
N SER A 124 4.81 -6.60 -5.91
CA SER A 124 5.13 -7.88 -6.55
C SER A 124 6.31 -7.81 -7.52
N CYS A 125 6.65 -6.62 -7.99
CA CYS A 125 7.80 -6.41 -8.87
C CYS A 125 9.14 -6.61 -8.15
N ILE A 126 9.17 -6.62 -6.81
CA ILE A 126 10.38 -6.75 -6.01
C ILE A 126 10.34 -8.09 -5.26
N PRO A 127 11.34 -8.99 -5.47
CA PRO A 127 11.43 -10.22 -4.70
C PRO A 127 11.46 -9.94 -3.17
N PRO A 128 10.80 -10.77 -2.34
CA PRO A 128 10.69 -10.52 -0.90
C PRO A 128 12.03 -10.35 -0.18
N GLU A 129 13.05 -11.11 -0.58
CA GLU A 129 14.40 -11.01 -0.05
C GLU A 129 15.11 -9.70 -0.42
N GLU A 130 14.81 -9.13 -1.59
CA GLU A 130 15.36 -7.86 -2.05
C GLU A 130 14.61 -6.68 -1.43
N TYR A 131 13.31 -6.83 -1.19
CA TYR A 131 12.47 -5.77 -0.58
C TYR A 131 13.01 -5.33 0.78
N ARG A 132 13.37 -6.29 1.64
CA ARG A 132 13.96 -5.98 2.95
C ARG A 132 15.30 -5.24 2.82
N ALA A 133 16.19 -5.73 1.95
CA ALA A 133 17.48 -5.09 1.72
C ALA A 133 17.32 -3.67 1.16
N TYR A 134 16.35 -3.48 0.29
CA TYR A 134 15.98 -2.19 -0.27
C TYR A 134 15.50 -1.20 0.81
N GLN A 135 14.61 -1.62 1.70
CA GLN A 135 14.14 -0.80 2.81
C GLN A 135 15.27 -0.42 3.79
N GLU A 136 16.16 -1.36 4.10
CA GLU A 136 17.35 -1.06 4.91
C GLU A 136 18.29 -0.05 4.21
N LEU A 137 18.43 -0.13 2.90
CA LEU A 137 19.23 0.80 2.11
C LEU A 137 18.62 2.20 2.12
N ILE A 138 17.29 2.33 1.94
CA ILE A 138 16.59 3.61 2.02
C ILE A 138 16.82 4.25 3.37
N SER A 139 16.59 3.55 4.47
CA SER A 139 16.77 4.09 5.82
C SER A 139 18.22 4.56 6.07
N LYS A 140 19.22 3.79 5.62
CA LYS A 140 20.64 4.20 5.71
C LYS A 140 20.94 5.43 4.87
N SER A 141 20.41 5.49 3.65
CA SER A 141 20.63 6.60 2.72
C SER A 141 20.00 7.90 3.25
N THR A 142 18.81 7.82 3.81
CA THR A 142 18.13 8.97 4.42
C THR A 142 18.95 9.58 5.55
N ARG A 143 19.60 8.75 6.38
CA ARG A 143 20.47 9.23 7.46
C ARG A 143 21.73 9.92 6.94
N ILE A 144 22.40 9.30 5.97
CA ILE A 144 23.59 9.91 5.35
C ILE A 144 23.21 11.26 4.76
N TRP A 145 22.09 11.30 4.04
CA TRP A 145 21.58 12.52 3.44
C TRP A 145 21.20 13.60 4.47
N THR A 146 20.52 13.22 5.54
CA THR A 146 20.16 14.14 6.63
C THR A 146 21.41 14.70 7.33
N LYS A 147 22.42 13.86 7.54
CA LYS A 147 23.69 14.31 8.12
C LYS A 147 24.43 15.27 7.20
N ALA A 148 24.63 14.92 5.94
CA ALA A 148 25.26 15.76 4.95
C ALA A 148 24.56 17.12 4.83
N ARG A 149 23.22 17.14 4.80
CA ARG A 149 22.43 18.36 4.78
C ARG A 149 22.64 19.25 6.02
N LYS A 150 22.79 18.66 7.22
CA LYS A 150 23.06 19.42 8.45
C LYS A 150 24.49 19.98 8.48
N GLU A 151 25.44 19.25 7.96
CA GLU A 151 26.85 19.63 7.89
C GLU A 151 27.15 20.56 6.71
N ASN A 152 26.15 20.81 5.85
CA ASN A 152 26.24 21.67 4.65
C ASN A 152 27.30 21.21 3.65
N ASP A 153 27.43 19.89 3.51
CA ASP A 153 28.36 19.18 2.64
C ASP A 153 27.71 18.73 1.32
#